data_ad79d9ab90075ccf70817ce29050b668
#
_entry.id   ad79d9ab90075ccf70817ce29050b668
#
_cell.length_a   1.000
_cell.length_b   1.000
_cell.length_c   1.000
_cell.angle_alpha   90.00
_cell.angle_beta   90.00
_cell.angle_gamma   90.00
#
_symmetry.space_group_name_H-M   'P 1'
#
loop_
_entity.id
_entity.type
_entity.pdbx_description
1 polymer ?
#
loop_
_entity_poly.entity_id
_entity_poly.type
_entity_poly.pdbx_seq_one_letter_code
_entity_poly.pdbx_strand_id
1 'polypeptide(L)'
;AMWLYYWLAANGINPMKDAKVITVPPPQMVANMRVGNMDGFCVGEPWNHRAIIDGIGITATTTQDIWKDHPEKVLGTTAEFVKKYPNTCRAVTAAIIEAGRWIDASLSNKNKMAETIADKAFVNTSVDAINQRILGRYQNGLGKTWDDPNHMKFYNDGMVPFPYLSDGMWFLTQH
;
A
#
# COMPACT_ATOMS: atom_id res chain seq x y z
N ALA A 1 4.36 4.16 -8.79
CA ALA A 1 5.21 5.16 -9.46
C ALA A 1 4.68 6.58 -9.29
N MET A 2 3.37 6.82 -9.51
CA MET A 2 2.78 8.17 -9.49
C MET A 2 3.04 8.93 -8.20
N TRP A 3 2.83 8.35 -7.03
CA TRP A 3 3.14 8.99 -5.74
C TRP A 3 4.59 9.47 -5.65
N LEU A 4 5.53 8.66 -6.15
CA LEU A 4 6.94 9.02 -6.16
C LEU A 4 7.20 10.21 -7.10
N TYR A 5 6.65 10.19 -8.31
CA TYR A 5 6.78 11.29 -9.26
C TYR A 5 6.20 12.59 -8.71
N TYR A 6 4.99 12.51 -8.14
CA TYR A 6 4.32 13.66 -7.54
C TYR A 6 5.14 14.25 -6.39
N TRP A 7 5.62 13.40 -5.47
CA TRP A 7 6.41 13.84 -4.33
C TRP A 7 7.75 14.44 -4.74
N LEU A 8 8.48 13.83 -5.67
CA LEU A 8 9.74 14.37 -6.20
C LEU A 8 9.51 15.75 -6.83
N ALA A 9 8.49 15.88 -7.69
CA ALA A 9 8.15 17.14 -8.33
C ALA A 9 7.77 18.23 -7.32
N ALA A 10 7.00 17.89 -6.31
CA ALA A 10 6.63 18.81 -5.22
C ALA A 10 7.84 19.30 -4.40
N ASN A 11 8.93 18.54 -4.41
CA ASN A 11 10.20 18.91 -3.77
C ASN A 11 11.23 19.51 -4.74
N GLY A 12 10.81 19.93 -5.94
CA GLY A 12 11.66 20.60 -6.92
C GLY A 12 12.58 19.67 -7.72
N ILE A 13 12.38 18.35 -7.64
CA ILE A 13 13.14 17.34 -8.38
C ILE A 13 12.34 16.92 -9.60
N ASN A 14 12.89 17.08 -10.79
CA ASN A 14 12.25 16.58 -12.01
C ASN A 14 12.44 15.05 -12.10
N PRO A 15 11.39 14.24 -11.91
CA PRO A 15 11.54 12.77 -11.85
C PRO A 15 11.95 12.15 -13.19
N MET A 16 11.81 12.89 -14.29
CA MET A 16 12.18 12.42 -15.63
C MET A 16 13.59 12.80 -16.05
N LYS A 17 14.23 13.75 -15.34
CA LYS A 17 15.56 14.27 -15.68
C LYS A 17 16.59 14.07 -14.56
N ASP A 18 16.16 14.31 -13.32
CA ASP A 18 17.06 14.37 -12.17
C ASP A 18 17.12 13.04 -11.41
N ALA A 19 16.22 12.10 -11.72
CA ALA A 19 16.15 10.79 -11.08
C ALA A 19 15.97 9.67 -12.11
N LYS A 20 16.59 8.52 -11.85
CA LYS A 20 16.36 7.30 -12.63
C LYS A 20 15.33 6.44 -11.93
N VAL A 21 14.06 6.58 -12.31
CA VAL A 21 12.98 5.78 -11.73
C VAL A 21 12.78 4.49 -12.52
N ILE A 22 12.84 3.36 -11.82
CA ILE A 22 12.68 2.02 -12.40
C ILE A 22 11.58 1.25 -11.66
N THR A 23 11.02 0.25 -12.31
CA THR A 23 10.05 -0.65 -11.69
C THR A 23 10.74 -1.91 -11.17
N VAL A 24 10.57 -2.19 -9.89
CA VAL A 24 11.10 -3.39 -9.23
C VAL A 24 9.94 -4.08 -8.51
N PRO A 25 9.82 -5.42 -8.56
CA PRO A 25 8.81 -6.13 -7.78
C PRO A 25 8.97 -5.85 -6.28
N PRO A 26 7.88 -5.52 -5.55
CA PRO A 26 7.95 -5.15 -4.13
C PRO A 26 8.76 -6.09 -3.24
N PRO A 27 8.66 -7.43 -3.35
CA PRO A 27 9.47 -8.34 -2.54
C PRO A 27 10.98 -8.24 -2.76
N GLN A 28 11.41 -7.65 -3.89
CA GLN A 28 12.83 -7.50 -4.25
C GLN A 28 13.39 -6.13 -3.87
N MET A 29 12.56 -5.15 -3.51
CA MET A 29 12.99 -3.76 -3.26
C MET A 29 13.96 -3.68 -2.09
N VAL A 30 13.65 -4.33 -0.97
CA VAL A 30 14.49 -4.33 0.23
C VAL A 30 15.87 -4.93 -0.05
N ALA A 31 15.93 -6.05 -0.78
CA ALA A 31 17.20 -6.68 -1.16
C ALA A 31 18.02 -5.80 -2.12
N ASN A 32 17.39 -5.16 -3.11
CA ASN A 32 18.08 -4.26 -4.03
C ASN A 32 18.63 -3.01 -3.32
N MET A 33 17.87 -2.43 -2.39
CA MET A 33 18.36 -1.32 -1.58
C MET A 33 19.54 -1.72 -0.70
N ARG A 34 19.49 -2.92 -0.09
CA ARG A 34 20.58 -3.46 0.74
C ARG A 34 21.92 -3.56 0.02
N VAL A 35 21.91 -3.92 -1.27
CA VAL A 35 23.12 -4.07 -2.09
C VAL A 35 23.48 -2.81 -2.88
N GLY A 36 22.78 -1.70 -2.66
CA GLY A 36 23.08 -0.41 -3.28
C GLY A 36 22.61 -0.27 -4.73
N ASN A 37 21.69 -1.13 -5.21
CA ASN A 37 21.14 -1.03 -6.56
C ASN A 37 20.03 0.05 -6.67
N MET A 38 19.59 0.61 -5.55
CA MET A 38 18.64 1.74 -5.48
C MET A 38 18.87 2.55 -4.22
N ASP A 39 18.63 3.84 -4.32
CA ASP A 39 18.81 4.82 -3.23
C ASP A 39 17.54 4.98 -2.39
N GLY A 40 16.38 4.62 -2.93
CA GLY A 40 15.10 4.68 -2.26
C GLY A 40 13.99 4.04 -3.08
N PHE A 41 12.82 3.86 -2.48
CA PHE A 41 11.64 3.33 -3.16
C PHE A 41 10.34 3.87 -2.58
N CYS A 42 9.30 3.81 -3.38
CA CYS A 42 7.93 4.06 -2.96
C CYS A 42 7.11 2.79 -3.27
N VAL A 43 6.57 2.18 -2.24
CA VAL A 43 5.89 0.89 -2.35
C VAL A 43 4.81 0.78 -1.27
N GLY A 44 3.81 -0.09 -1.49
CA GLY A 44 2.83 -0.45 -0.45
C GLY A 44 3.46 -1.18 0.72
N GLU A 45 2.88 -1.01 1.90
CA GLU A 45 3.30 -1.78 3.08
C GLU A 45 3.03 -3.29 2.89
N PRO A 46 3.82 -4.16 3.54
CA PRO A 46 4.75 -3.90 4.63
C PRO A 46 6.23 -3.70 4.23
N TRP A 47 6.53 -3.48 2.97
CA TRP A 47 7.92 -3.46 2.47
C TRP A 47 8.73 -2.27 2.96
N ASN A 48 8.11 -1.09 3.16
CA ASN A 48 8.78 0.05 3.78
C ASN A 48 9.15 -0.26 5.23
N HIS A 49 8.23 -0.85 6.00
CA HIS A 49 8.50 -1.25 7.37
C HIS A 49 9.60 -2.33 7.44
N ARG A 50 9.64 -3.25 6.49
CA ARG A 50 10.70 -4.27 6.40
C ARG A 50 12.09 -3.64 6.23
N ALA A 51 12.21 -2.61 5.39
CA ALA A 51 13.50 -1.91 5.23
C ALA A 51 13.96 -1.24 6.54
N ILE A 52 13.02 -0.73 7.34
CA ILE A 52 13.32 -0.12 8.65
C ILE A 52 13.72 -1.19 9.68
N ILE A 53 12.98 -2.29 9.77
CA ILE A 53 13.31 -3.41 10.67
C ILE A 53 14.70 -3.96 10.35
N ASP A 54 15.03 -4.09 9.08
CA ASP A 54 16.32 -4.58 8.61
C ASP A 54 17.46 -3.55 8.76
N GLY A 55 17.16 -2.33 9.21
CA GLY A 55 18.14 -1.25 9.43
C GLY A 55 18.80 -0.71 8.16
N ILE A 56 18.14 -0.84 7.01
CA ILE A 56 18.71 -0.44 5.70
C ILE A 56 18.02 0.79 5.08
N GLY A 57 16.98 1.31 5.72
CA GLY A 57 16.26 2.46 5.19
C GLY A 57 15.59 3.29 6.29
N ILE A 58 15.15 4.45 5.88
CA ILE A 58 14.38 5.38 6.71
C ILE A 58 13.07 5.74 5.99
N THR A 59 12.04 6.10 6.75
CA THR A 59 10.81 6.66 6.17
C THR A 59 11.01 8.15 5.96
N ALA A 60 11.08 8.58 4.70
CA ALA A 60 11.13 10.00 4.34
C ALA A 60 9.76 10.67 4.51
N THR A 61 8.70 10.02 4.00
CA THR A 61 7.30 10.47 4.09
C THR A 61 6.36 9.30 3.92
N THR A 62 5.09 9.49 4.25
CA THR A 62 4.01 8.58 3.90
C THR A 62 3.10 9.20 2.84
N THR A 63 2.35 8.40 2.10
CA THR A 63 1.39 8.94 1.13
C THR A 63 0.21 9.64 1.79
N GLN A 64 -0.03 9.40 3.07
CA GLN A 64 -0.99 10.14 3.91
C GLN A 64 -0.61 11.63 4.05
N ASP A 65 0.69 11.93 4.06
CA ASP A 65 1.20 13.32 4.10
C ASP A 65 1.00 14.05 2.75
N ILE A 66 0.86 13.28 1.65
CA ILE A 66 0.63 13.82 0.31
C ILE A 66 -0.86 14.06 0.06
N TRP A 67 -1.66 13.03 0.32
CA TRP A 67 -3.12 13.07 0.16
C TRP A 67 -3.77 12.21 1.25
N LYS A 68 -4.34 12.85 2.23
CA LYS A 68 -4.99 12.18 3.35
C LYS A 68 -6.17 11.33 2.86
N ASP A 69 -6.24 10.09 3.36
CA ASP A 69 -7.30 9.11 3.04
C ASP A 69 -7.44 8.80 1.55
N HIS A 70 -6.33 8.83 0.84
CA HIS A 70 -6.29 8.53 -0.60
C HIS A 70 -6.67 7.08 -0.91
N PRO A 71 -7.21 6.79 -2.12
CA PRO A 71 -7.42 5.42 -2.57
C PRO A 71 -6.09 4.69 -2.78
N GLU A 72 -6.08 3.39 -2.52
CA GLU A 72 -4.88 2.57 -2.66
C GLU A 72 -5.09 1.53 -3.76
N LYS A 73 -5.36 0.28 -3.43
CA LYS A 73 -5.56 -0.77 -4.41
C LYS A 73 -7.00 -0.83 -4.92
N VAL A 74 -7.16 -1.28 -6.16
CA VAL A 74 -8.47 -1.50 -6.78
C VAL A 74 -8.58 -2.92 -7.30
N LEU A 75 -9.80 -3.48 -7.31
CA LEU A 75 -10.11 -4.69 -8.06
C LEU A 75 -10.26 -4.33 -9.54
N GLY A 76 -9.29 -4.73 -10.36
CA GLY A 76 -9.30 -4.51 -11.80
C GLY A 76 -9.56 -5.81 -12.58
N THR A 77 -10.36 -5.71 -13.64
CA THR A 77 -10.57 -6.81 -14.58
C THR A 77 -10.92 -6.27 -15.98
N THR A 78 -10.98 -7.14 -16.99
CA THR A 78 -11.32 -6.73 -18.35
C THR A 78 -12.83 -6.63 -18.54
N ALA A 79 -13.27 -5.72 -19.42
CA ALA A 79 -14.67 -5.62 -19.80
C ALA A 79 -15.21 -6.92 -20.41
N GLU A 80 -14.36 -7.66 -21.13
CA GLU A 80 -14.72 -8.97 -21.70
C GLU A 80 -15.01 -9.98 -20.57
N PHE A 81 -14.17 -10.05 -19.53
CA PHE A 81 -14.38 -10.95 -18.40
C PHE A 81 -15.68 -10.63 -17.67
N VAL A 82 -15.99 -9.33 -17.45
CA VAL A 82 -17.25 -8.92 -16.81
C VAL A 82 -18.45 -9.37 -17.63
N LYS A 83 -18.41 -9.19 -18.95
CA LYS A 83 -19.51 -9.63 -19.85
C LYS A 83 -19.68 -11.13 -19.86
N LYS A 84 -18.60 -11.88 -19.87
CA LYS A 84 -18.62 -13.35 -19.98
C LYS A 84 -18.97 -14.03 -18.66
N TYR A 85 -18.52 -13.46 -17.54
CA TYR A 85 -18.64 -14.05 -16.20
C TYR A 85 -19.21 -13.09 -15.16
N PRO A 86 -20.39 -12.50 -15.37
CA PRO A 86 -20.93 -11.46 -14.48
C PRO A 86 -21.17 -11.96 -13.04
N ASN A 87 -21.61 -13.21 -12.89
CA ASN A 87 -21.85 -13.79 -11.57
C ASN A 87 -20.53 -14.04 -10.79
N THR A 88 -19.48 -14.44 -11.50
CA THR A 88 -18.14 -14.59 -10.89
C THR A 88 -17.60 -13.24 -10.44
N CYS A 89 -17.72 -12.18 -11.26
CA CYS A 89 -17.31 -10.83 -10.88
C CYS A 89 -18.05 -10.37 -9.63
N ARG A 90 -19.38 -10.57 -9.57
CA ARG A 90 -20.18 -10.23 -8.40
C ARG A 90 -19.74 -10.99 -7.15
N ALA A 91 -19.52 -12.29 -7.26
CA ALA A 91 -19.10 -13.14 -6.15
C ALA A 91 -17.72 -12.72 -5.60
N VAL A 92 -16.75 -12.47 -6.48
CA VAL A 92 -15.40 -12.01 -6.07
C VAL A 92 -15.47 -10.63 -5.41
N THR A 93 -16.25 -9.70 -5.97
CA THR A 93 -16.46 -8.38 -5.37
C THR A 93 -17.08 -8.50 -3.98
N ALA A 94 -18.12 -9.31 -3.82
CA ALA A 94 -18.75 -9.54 -2.52
C ALA A 94 -17.77 -10.13 -1.51
N ALA A 95 -16.98 -11.14 -1.91
CA ALA A 95 -15.98 -11.75 -1.04
C ALA A 95 -14.92 -10.75 -0.55
N ILE A 96 -14.46 -9.85 -1.41
CA ILE A 96 -13.50 -8.79 -1.03
C ILE A 96 -14.13 -7.82 -0.03
N ILE A 97 -15.37 -7.40 -0.25
CA ILE A 97 -16.10 -6.50 0.65
C ILE A 97 -16.32 -7.18 2.02
N GLU A 98 -16.75 -8.43 2.03
CA GLU A 98 -16.92 -9.20 3.26
C GLU A 98 -15.62 -9.39 4.02
N ALA A 99 -14.52 -9.69 3.33
CA ALA A 99 -13.19 -9.80 3.94
C ALA A 99 -12.75 -8.47 4.57
N GLY A 100 -12.91 -7.35 3.87
CA GLY A 100 -12.59 -6.02 4.39
C GLY A 100 -13.41 -5.68 5.64
N ARG A 101 -14.72 -5.94 5.61
CA ARG A 101 -15.61 -5.76 6.75
C ARG A 101 -15.21 -6.62 7.95
N TRP A 102 -14.86 -7.88 7.71
CA TRP A 102 -14.41 -8.78 8.75
C TRP A 102 -13.09 -8.31 9.38
N ILE A 103 -12.12 -7.87 8.57
CA ILE A 103 -10.84 -7.36 9.05
C ILE A 103 -11.03 -6.16 9.98
N ASP A 104 -11.84 -5.18 9.58
CA ASP A 104 -12.03 -3.94 10.36
C ASP A 104 -12.92 -4.13 11.59
N ALA A 105 -13.64 -5.24 11.70
CA ALA A 105 -14.58 -5.48 12.80
C ALA A 105 -13.91 -5.64 14.18
N SER A 106 -12.65 -6.07 14.24
CA SER A 106 -11.95 -6.24 15.53
C SER A 106 -10.44 -6.31 15.38
N LEU A 107 -9.73 -6.01 16.49
CA LEU A 107 -8.29 -6.22 16.60
C LEU A 107 -7.90 -7.69 16.40
N SER A 108 -8.71 -8.62 16.92
CA SER A 108 -8.51 -10.06 16.75
C SER A 108 -8.52 -10.47 15.29
N ASN A 109 -9.46 -9.90 14.50
CA ASN A 109 -9.56 -10.19 13.07
C ASN A 109 -8.36 -9.61 12.30
N LYS A 110 -7.90 -8.42 12.66
CA LYS A 110 -6.68 -7.82 12.08
C LYS A 110 -5.46 -8.69 12.33
N ASN A 111 -5.29 -9.18 13.56
CA ASN A 111 -4.20 -10.09 13.90
C ASN A 111 -4.31 -11.41 13.11
N LYS A 112 -5.50 -11.98 13.01
CA LYS A 112 -5.73 -13.21 12.25
C LYS A 112 -5.47 -13.04 10.76
N MET A 113 -5.85 -11.91 10.20
CA MET A 113 -5.53 -11.56 8.83
C MET A 113 -4.01 -11.48 8.64
N ALA A 114 -3.29 -10.77 9.51
CA ALA A 114 -1.84 -10.65 9.43
C ALA A 114 -1.13 -12.01 9.53
N GLU A 115 -1.56 -12.89 10.44
CA GLU A 115 -1.07 -14.27 10.52
C GLU A 115 -1.29 -15.04 9.20
N THR A 116 -2.48 -14.89 8.62
CA THR A 116 -2.84 -15.59 7.39
C THR A 116 -1.98 -15.12 6.21
N ILE A 117 -1.84 -13.80 6.01
CA ILE A 117 -1.12 -13.26 4.85
C ILE A 117 0.41 -13.24 5.02
N ALA A 118 0.91 -13.46 6.24
CA ALA A 118 2.35 -13.60 6.49
C ALA A 118 2.94 -14.86 5.84
N ASP A 119 2.11 -15.86 5.54
CA ASP A 119 2.52 -17.10 4.91
C ASP A 119 3.26 -16.87 3.57
N LYS A 120 4.15 -17.82 3.25
CA LYS A 120 4.95 -17.80 2.01
C LYS A 120 4.09 -17.75 0.74
N ALA A 121 2.88 -18.29 0.79
CA ALA A 121 1.94 -18.28 -0.34
C ALA A 121 1.37 -16.88 -0.65
N PHE A 122 1.52 -15.92 0.28
CA PHE A 122 0.96 -14.57 0.16
C PHE A 122 2.06 -13.49 0.23
N VAL A 123 2.15 -12.76 1.35
CA VAL A 123 3.09 -11.63 1.49
C VAL A 123 4.51 -12.10 1.81
N ASN A 124 4.65 -13.24 2.47
CA ASN A 124 5.95 -13.84 2.83
C ASN A 124 6.84 -12.88 3.65
N THR A 125 6.31 -12.39 4.76
CA THR A 125 7.05 -11.56 5.72
C THR A 125 6.59 -11.84 7.15
N SER A 126 7.22 -11.24 8.16
CA SER A 126 6.84 -11.47 9.54
C SER A 126 5.45 -10.89 9.86
N VAL A 127 4.73 -11.58 10.74
CA VAL A 127 3.42 -11.10 11.24
C VAL A 127 3.56 -9.72 11.87
N ASP A 128 4.64 -9.46 12.62
CA ASP A 128 4.88 -8.17 13.25
C ASP A 128 5.04 -7.04 12.21
N ALA A 129 5.79 -7.28 11.13
CA ALA A 129 5.96 -6.30 10.05
C ALA A 129 4.63 -5.88 9.43
N ILE A 130 3.69 -6.81 9.30
CA ILE A 130 2.34 -6.55 8.79
C ILE A 130 1.50 -5.83 9.85
N ASN A 131 1.45 -6.36 11.08
CA ASN A 131 0.60 -5.85 12.14
C ASN A 131 0.88 -4.40 12.51
N GLN A 132 2.14 -3.98 12.59
CA GLN A 132 2.48 -2.60 12.92
C GLN A 132 1.78 -1.63 11.96
N ARG A 133 1.82 -1.89 10.66
CA ARG A 133 1.21 -1.01 9.65
C ARG A 133 -0.32 -1.08 9.62
N ILE A 134 -0.89 -2.26 9.79
CA ILE A 134 -2.35 -2.44 9.88
C ILE A 134 -2.93 -1.72 11.10
N LEU A 135 -2.16 -1.63 12.18
CA LEU A 135 -2.54 -0.94 13.41
C LEU A 135 -2.18 0.55 13.41
N GLY A 136 -1.59 1.05 12.33
CA GLY A 136 -1.22 2.45 12.22
C GLY A 136 0.02 2.85 13.03
N ARG A 137 0.84 1.88 13.41
CA ARG A 137 2.06 2.12 14.19
C ARG A 137 3.24 2.31 13.25
N TYR A 138 3.85 3.47 13.33
CA TYR A 138 4.93 3.88 12.45
C TYR A 138 6.21 4.18 13.22
N GLN A 139 7.32 3.94 12.54
CA GLN A 139 8.65 4.39 12.94
C GLN A 139 9.40 4.84 11.68
N ASN A 140 10.26 5.85 11.84
CA ASN A 140 11.01 6.38 10.72
C ASN A 140 12.42 5.80 10.55
N GLY A 141 12.86 4.89 11.42
CA GLY A 141 14.22 4.35 11.42
C GLY A 141 15.30 5.29 12.02
N LEU A 142 14.90 6.47 12.49
CA LEU A 142 15.76 7.50 13.12
C LEU A 142 15.34 7.80 14.56
N GLY A 143 14.63 6.87 15.21
CA GLY A 143 14.18 7.01 16.60
C GLY A 143 12.82 7.69 16.79
N LYS A 144 12.20 8.24 15.72
CA LYS A 144 10.84 8.77 15.80
C LYS A 144 9.82 7.66 15.59
N THR A 145 8.84 7.57 16.49
CA THR A 145 7.65 6.70 16.38
C THR A 145 6.39 7.53 16.49
N TRP A 146 5.31 7.08 15.84
CA TRP A 146 3.98 7.69 15.95
C TRP A 146 2.89 6.70 15.61
N ASP A 147 1.69 6.94 16.13
CA ASP A 147 0.48 6.26 15.73
C ASP A 147 -0.31 7.16 14.76
N ASP A 148 -0.71 6.62 13.62
CA ASP A 148 -1.52 7.32 12.62
C ASP A 148 -2.98 6.89 12.76
N PRO A 149 -3.88 7.77 13.23
CA PRO A 149 -5.31 7.45 13.33
C PRO A 149 -5.96 7.26 11.97
N ASN A 150 -5.36 7.80 10.92
CA ASN A 150 -5.83 7.68 9.54
C ASN A 150 -5.13 6.56 8.76
N HIS A 151 -4.59 5.56 9.47
CA HIS A 151 -3.99 4.38 8.83
C HIS A 151 -5.02 3.64 7.96
N MET A 152 -4.52 2.78 7.08
CA MET A 152 -5.33 2.03 6.12
C MET A 152 -6.53 1.33 6.78
N LYS A 153 -7.71 1.52 6.20
CA LYS A 153 -8.95 0.81 6.49
C LYS A 153 -9.29 -0.10 5.32
N PHE A 154 -9.94 -1.22 5.60
CA PHE A 154 -10.36 -2.18 4.58
C PHE A 154 -11.82 -2.03 4.20
N TYR A 155 -12.64 -1.48 5.09
CA TYR A 155 -14.08 -1.31 4.89
C TYR A 155 -14.60 0.08 5.29
N ASN A 156 -14.29 0.53 6.53
CA ASN A 156 -14.67 1.85 7.06
C ASN A 156 -16.13 2.21 6.79
N ASP A 157 -17.07 1.39 7.28
CA ASP A 157 -18.53 1.55 7.10
C ASP A 157 -18.97 1.66 5.63
N GLY A 158 -18.24 1.00 4.73
CA GLY A 158 -18.54 0.98 3.29
C GLY A 158 -17.90 2.09 2.49
N MET A 159 -17.21 3.03 3.12
CA MET A 159 -16.58 4.16 2.42
C MET A 159 -15.36 3.75 1.59
N VAL A 160 -14.58 2.76 2.10
CA VAL A 160 -13.35 2.32 1.44
C VAL A 160 -13.62 1.53 0.15
N PRO A 161 -14.54 0.56 0.11
CA PRO A 161 -14.73 -0.25 -1.10
C PRO A 161 -15.51 0.47 -2.21
N PHE A 162 -15.92 1.73 -2.01
CA PHE A 162 -16.66 2.49 -3.02
C PHE A 162 -15.71 3.19 -4.00
N PRO A 163 -15.80 2.90 -5.33
CA PRO A 163 -14.92 3.51 -6.33
C PRO A 163 -15.42 4.89 -6.74
N TYR A 164 -14.91 5.95 -6.14
CA TYR A 164 -15.25 7.32 -6.51
C TYR A 164 -14.63 7.71 -7.86
N LEU A 165 -15.43 8.26 -8.76
CA LEU A 165 -14.94 8.75 -10.06
C LEU A 165 -13.93 9.89 -9.93
N SER A 166 -14.07 10.73 -8.89
CA SER A 166 -13.13 11.80 -8.55
C SER A 166 -11.71 11.29 -8.35
N ASP A 167 -11.55 10.13 -7.72
CA ASP A 167 -10.24 9.53 -7.47
C ASP A 167 -9.57 9.13 -8.78
N GLY A 168 -10.32 8.47 -9.67
CA GLY A 168 -9.85 8.15 -11.01
C GLY A 168 -9.47 9.37 -11.82
N MET A 169 -10.27 10.43 -11.76
CA MET A 169 -10.00 11.70 -12.44
C MET A 169 -8.73 12.36 -11.93
N TRP A 170 -8.49 12.38 -10.62
CA TRP A 170 -7.25 12.91 -10.07
C TRP A 170 -6.02 12.17 -10.60
N PHE A 171 -6.01 10.84 -10.57
CA PHE A 171 -4.90 10.05 -11.13
C PHE A 171 -4.66 10.32 -12.61
N LEU A 172 -5.73 10.46 -13.40
CA LEU A 172 -5.61 10.77 -14.82
C LEU A 172 -5.03 12.17 -15.07
N THR A 173 -5.36 13.15 -14.23
CA THR A 173 -4.84 14.52 -14.38
C THR A 173 -3.38 14.67 -13.97
N GLN A 174 -2.85 13.76 -13.12
CA GLN A 174 -1.43 13.76 -12.76
C GLN A 174 -0.54 13.13 -13.83
N HIS A 175 -1.09 12.38 -14.77
CA HIS A 175 -0.35 11.81 -15.90
C HIS A 175 -0.12 12.81 -17.01
#